data_802e2426b926f5635fef39fed0acce9b
#
_entry.id   802e2426b926f5635fef39fed0acce9b
#
_cell.length_a   1.000
_cell.length_b   1.000
_cell.length_c   1.000
_cell.angle_alpha   90.00
_cell.angle_beta   90.00
_cell.angle_gamma   90.00
#
_symmetry.space_group_name_H-M   'P 1'
#
loop_
_entity.id
_entity.type
_entity.pdbx_description
1 polymer ?
#
loop_
_entity_poly.entity_id
_entity_poly.type
_entity_poly.pdbx_seq_one_letter_code
_entity_poly.pdbx_strand_id
1 'polypeptide(L)'
;MVLKSYWTYRKGRVRAFTLLESLIALVVISGSLLLFQAMSQLLVSEVRYQQRSEQRDWLLFVDQLESELEHSHFEKVDKDRIYLKQDGKEISMGKSRSDDFRKTDSSGRGYQPMVYGLKSARIQQEGQVVHFHFQFENGLEREFLYRVEKEKS
;
A
#
# COMPACT_ATOMS: atom_id res chain seq x y z
N MET A 1 2.95 -68.05 -48.31
CA MET A 1 4.15 -67.22 -48.19
C MET A 1 3.95 -66.33 -46.94
N VAL A 2 4.56 -66.75 -45.80
CA VAL A 2 4.34 -66.10 -44.50
C VAL A 2 5.56 -65.21 -44.26
N LEU A 3 5.34 -63.88 -44.27
CA LEU A 3 6.34 -62.89 -43.93
C LEU A 3 6.49 -62.84 -42.39
N LYS A 4 7.61 -63.37 -41.90
CA LYS A 4 8.02 -63.31 -40.50
C LYS A 4 8.61 -61.91 -40.26
N SER A 5 7.86 -60.99 -39.63
CA SER A 5 8.33 -59.70 -39.16
C SER A 5 9.25 -59.92 -37.97
N TYR A 6 10.56 -59.67 -38.15
CA TYR A 6 11.53 -59.66 -37.06
C TYR A 6 11.52 -58.32 -36.40
N TRP A 7 10.83 -58.22 -35.26
CA TRP A 7 10.90 -57.09 -34.35
C TRP A 7 12.29 -57.08 -33.66
N THR A 8 13.21 -56.30 -34.14
CA THR A 8 14.50 -56.07 -33.47
C THR A 8 14.31 -55.11 -32.30
N TYR A 9 14.21 -55.68 -31.09
CA TYR A 9 14.23 -54.93 -29.85
C TYR A 9 15.61 -54.29 -29.66
N ARG A 10 15.72 -52.99 -29.96
CA ARG A 10 16.91 -52.23 -29.65
C ARG A 10 17.04 -52.12 -28.13
N LYS A 11 17.92 -52.91 -27.52
CA LYS A 11 18.33 -52.77 -26.12
C LYS A 11 19.01 -51.39 -25.97
N GLY A 12 18.29 -50.38 -25.60
CA GLY A 12 18.84 -49.12 -25.12
C GLY A 12 19.68 -49.40 -23.87
N ARG A 13 20.97 -49.13 -23.93
CA ARG A 13 21.84 -49.18 -22.75
C ARG A 13 21.38 -48.04 -21.83
N VAL A 14 20.59 -48.35 -20.82
CA VAL A 14 20.29 -47.43 -19.71
C VAL A 14 21.60 -47.35 -18.92
N ARG A 15 22.27 -46.17 -19.00
CA ARG A 15 23.43 -45.91 -18.15
C ARG A 15 22.94 -45.94 -16.70
N ALA A 16 23.50 -46.85 -15.91
CA ALA A 16 23.23 -46.85 -14.46
C ALA A 16 23.82 -45.55 -13.86
N PHE A 17 23.02 -44.85 -13.12
CA PHE A 17 23.46 -43.66 -12.36
C PHE A 17 24.54 -44.08 -11.36
N THR A 18 25.66 -43.38 -11.37
CA THR A 18 26.73 -43.69 -10.41
C THR A 18 26.37 -43.12 -9.05
N LEU A 19 26.83 -43.77 -7.98
CA LEU A 19 26.60 -43.31 -6.59
C LEU A 19 27.09 -41.87 -6.38
N LEU A 20 28.18 -41.50 -7.02
CA LEU A 20 28.77 -40.17 -7.01
C LEU A 20 27.83 -39.13 -7.66
N GLU A 21 27.23 -39.48 -8.79
CA GLU A 21 26.29 -38.62 -9.53
C GLU A 21 25.03 -38.30 -8.68
N SER A 22 24.53 -39.32 -7.99
CA SER A 22 23.42 -39.19 -7.02
C SER A 22 23.79 -38.31 -5.85
N LEU A 23 25.01 -38.42 -5.34
CA LEU A 23 25.48 -37.58 -4.23
C LEU A 23 25.58 -36.10 -4.66
N ILE A 24 26.16 -35.86 -5.83
CA ILE A 24 26.28 -34.48 -6.38
C ILE A 24 24.87 -33.89 -6.61
N ALA A 25 23.95 -34.66 -7.18
CA ALA A 25 22.57 -34.21 -7.38
C ALA A 25 21.88 -33.82 -6.07
N LEU A 26 22.05 -34.62 -5.02
CA LEU A 26 21.53 -34.34 -3.69
C LEU A 26 22.11 -33.06 -3.09
N VAL A 27 23.41 -32.82 -3.23
CA VAL A 27 24.07 -31.60 -2.73
C VAL A 27 23.54 -30.36 -3.47
N VAL A 28 23.41 -30.45 -4.79
CA VAL A 28 22.88 -29.35 -5.60
C VAL A 28 21.43 -29.03 -5.24
N ILE A 29 20.59 -30.06 -5.12
CA ILE A 29 19.17 -29.88 -4.77
C ILE A 29 19.06 -29.29 -3.35
N SER A 30 19.80 -29.83 -2.40
CA SER A 30 19.79 -29.33 -1.01
C SER A 30 20.26 -27.89 -0.91
N GLY A 31 21.34 -27.54 -1.62
CA GLY A 31 21.85 -26.17 -1.68
C GLY A 31 20.83 -25.20 -2.33
N SER A 32 20.18 -25.63 -3.40
CA SER A 32 19.14 -24.83 -4.07
C SER A 32 17.94 -24.57 -3.16
N LEU A 33 17.50 -25.56 -2.39
CA LEU A 33 16.40 -25.41 -1.42
C LEU A 33 16.76 -24.45 -0.30
N LEU A 34 17.99 -24.51 0.23
CA LEU A 34 18.45 -23.59 1.25
C LEU A 34 18.52 -22.14 0.74
N LEU A 35 19.01 -21.92 -0.47
CA LEU A 35 19.03 -20.61 -1.11
C LEU A 35 17.61 -20.08 -1.33
N PHE A 36 16.70 -20.91 -1.82
CA PHE A 36 15.29 -20.53 -2.01
C PHE A 36 14.63 -20.14 -0.68
N GLN A 37 14.88 -20.90 0.37
CA GLN A 37 14.34 -20.62 1.71
C GLN A 37 14.88 -19.28 2.26
N ALA A 38 16.18 -19.03 2.14
CA ALA A 38 16.80 -17.77 2.56
C ALA A 38 16.20 -16.57 1.81
N MET A 39 16.05 -16.69 0.49
CA MET A 39 15.48 -15.63 -0.35
C MET A 39 14.01 -15.36 -0.01
N SER A 40 13.23 -16.41 0.24
CA SER A 40 11.83 -16.29 0.67
C SER A 40 11.69 -15.57 2.01
N GLN A 41 12.58 -15.85 2.97
CA GLN A 41 12.57 -15.17 4.26
C GLN A 41 12.90 -13.67 4.13
N LEU A 42 13.84 -13.30 3.27
CA LEU A 42 14.16 -11.89 2.99
C LEU A 42 12.97 -11.16 2.41
N LEU A 43 12.28 -11.74 1.42
CA LEU A 43 11.08 -11.12 0.82
C LEU A 43 9.96 -10.92 1.84
N VAL A 44 9.69 -11.91 2.69
CA VAL A 44 8.68 -11.79 3.74
C VAL A 44 9.04 -10.70 4.75
N SER A 45 10.31 -10.57 5.12
CA SER A 45 10.75 -9.53 6.05
C SER A 45 10.60 -8.13 5.47
N GLU A 46 10.91 -7.95 4.18
CA GLU A 46 10.74 -6.69 3.46
C GLU A 46 9.28 -6.25 3.38
N VAL A 47 8.39 -7.16 2.98
CA VAL A 47 6.94 -6.89 2.94
C VAL A 47 6.40 -6.47 4.32
N ARG A 48 6.81 -7.15 5.39
CA ARG A 48 6.41 -6.79 6.76
C ARG A 48 6.93 -5.43 7.19
N TYR A 49 8.15 -5.08 6.79
CA TYR A 49 8.74 -3.78 7.09
C TYR A 49 7.97 -2.66 6.40
N GLN A 50 7.66 -2.80 5.11
CA GLN A 50 6.86 -1.84 4.34
C GLN A 50 5.47 -1.64 4.96
N GLN A 51 4.75 -2.72 5.27
CA GLN A 51 3.43 -2.63 5.91
C GLN A 51 3.45 -1.89 7.25
N ARG A 52 4.48 -2.08 8.08
CA ARG A 52 4.64 -1.36 9.34
C ARG A 52 4.93 0.12 9.14
N SER A 53 5.73 0.46 8.12
CA SER A 53 6.03 1.85 7.76
C SER A 53 4.76 2.57 7.30
N GLU A 54 4.00 2.00 6.37
CA GLU A 54 2.74 2.55 5.87
C GLU A 54 1.70 2.75 6.99
N GLN A 55 1.60 1.79 7.91
CA GLN A 55 0.69 1.91 9.06
C GLN A 55 1.10 3.04 10.00
N ARG A 56 2.39 3.20 10.27
CA ARG A 56 2.90 4.29 11.09
C ARG A 56 2.66 5.65 10.43
N ASP A 57 2.94 5.77 9.14
CA ASP A 57 2.78 7.01 8.39
C ASP A 57 1.30 7.41 8.31
N TRP A 58 0.39 6.44 8.17
CA TRP A 58 -1.04 6.66 8.28
C TRP A 58 -1.46 7.19 9.65
N LEU A 59 -0.97 6.58 10.74
CA LEU A 59 -1.32 7.01 12.10
C LEU A 59 -0.81 8.42 12.41
N LEU A 60 0.41 8.76 11.96
CA LEU A 60 0.96 10.11 12.11
C LEU A 60 0.14 11.14 11.31
N PHE A 61 -0.30 10.78 10.11
CA PHE A 61 -1.15 11.63 9.30
C PHE A 61 -2.52 11.85 9.96
N VAL A 62 -3.16 10.80 10.48
CA VAL A 62 -4.45 10.90 11.17
C VAL A 62 -4.33 11.78 12.42
N ASP A 63 -3.32 11.59 13.25
CA ASP A 63 -3.04 12.37 14.44
C ASP A 63 -2.87 13.87 14.10
N GLN A 64 -2.09 14.15 13.04
CA GLN A 64 -1.93 15.52 12.54
C GLN A 64 -3.23 16.10 12.01
N LEU A 65 -4.01 15.33 11.23
CA LEU A 65 -5.28 15.76 10.66
C LEU A 65 -6.30 16.05 11.77
N GLU A 66 -6.41 15.17 12.75
CA GLU A 66 -7.29 15.33 13.91
C GLU A 66 -6.92 16.58 14.72
N SER A 67 -5.64 16.77 15.02
CA SER A 67 -5.14 17.96 15.70
C SER A 67 -5.48 19.27 14.96
N GLU A 68 -5.34 19.29 13.64
CA GLU A 68 -5.71 20.49 12.84
C GLU A 68 -7.23 20.75 12.85
N LEU A 69 -8.03 19.68 12.82
CA LEU A 69 -9.49 19.78 12.87
C LEU A 69 -9.97 20.26 14.24
N GLU A 70 -9.39 19.76 15.33
CA GLU A 70 -9.75 20.15 16.71
C GLU A 70 -9.42 21.62 17.01
N HIS A 71 -8.33 22.15 16.44
CA HIS A 71 -7.91 23.55 16.62
C HIS A 71 -8.56 24.51 15.61
N SER A 72 -9.55 24.06 14.86
CA SER A 72 -10.20 24.83 13.81
C SER A 72 -11.73 24.78 13.93
N HIS A 73 -12.41 25.83 13.50
CA HIS A 73 -13.85 25.83 13.34
C HIS A 73 -14.23 25.36 11.95
N PHE A 74 -15.11 24.38 11.87
CA PHE A 74 -15.61 23.84 10.61
C PHE A 74 -16.51 24.85 9.89
N GLU A 75 -16.28 25.07 8.61
CA GLU A 75 -17.14 25.92 7.77
C GLU A 75 -17.95 25.09 6.77
N LYS A 76 -17.27 24.35 5.89
CA LYS A 76 -17.93 23.55 4.84
C LYS A 76 -17.01 22.52 4.22
N VAL A 77 -17.61 21.60 3.46
CA VAL A 77 -16.93 20.74 2.49
C VAL A 77 -17.39 21.12 1.08
N ASP A 78 -16.46 21.33 0.17
CA ASP A 78 -16.72 21.61 -1.24
C ASP A 78 -15.59 21.04 -2.12
N LYS A 79 -15.93 20.34 -3.21
CA LYS A 79 -15.01 19.80 -4.20
C LYS A 79 -13.85 18.98 -3.61
N ASP A 80 -14.18 18.03 -2.75
CA ASP A 80 -13.20 17.17 -2.05
C ASP A 80 -12.17 17.95 -1.22
N ARG A 81 -12.57 19.11 -0.70
CA ARG A 81 -11.81 19.93 0.25
C ARG A 81 -12.66 20.29 1.43
N ILE A 82 -12.02 20.30 2.61
CA ILE A 82 -12.62 20.84 3.83
C ILE A 82 -12.12 22.26 4.05
N TYR A 83 -13.03 23.15 4.38
CA TYR A 83 -12.77 24.56 4.70
C TYR A 83 -13.00 24.80 6.17
N LEU A 84 -12.04 25.44 6.80
CA LEU A 84 -11.97 25.65 8.23
C LEU A 84 -11.52 27.08 8.53
N LYS A 85 -11.81 27.53 9.74
CA LYS A 85 -11.31 28.80 10.25
C LYS A 85 -10.42 28.55 11.46
N GLN A 86 -9.18 29.01 11.42
CA GLN A 86 -8.18 28.84 12.47
C GLN A 86 -7.55 30.22 12.75
N ASP A 87 -7.58 30.66 14.01
CA ASP A 87 -7.05 31.96 14.43
C ASP A 87 -7.53 33.15 13.56
N GLY A 88 -8.81 33.13 13.17
CA GLY A 88 -9.41 34.15 12.31
C GLY A 88 -9.03 34.07 10.82
N LYS A 89 -8.22 33.10 10.42
CA LYS A 89 -7.82 32.87 9.03
C LYS A 89 -8.59 31.70 8.44
N GLU A 90 -9.02 31.85 7.21
CA GLU A 90 -9.63 30.76 6.44
C GLU A 90 -8.52 29.84 5.88
N ILE A 91 -8.64 28.57 6.17
CA ILE A 91 -7.75 27.51 5.68
C ILE A 91 -8.54 26.44 4.94
N SER A 92 -7.88 25.70 4.10
CA SER A 92 -8.49 24.54 3.45
C SER A 92 -7.52 23.36 3.41
N MET A 93 -8.07 22.16 3.55
CA MET A 93 -7.31 20.93 3.40
C MET A 93 -7.91 20.05 2.32
N GLY A 94 -7.06 19.39 1.55
CA GLY A 94 -7.48 18.50 0.47
C GLY A 94 -6.30 18.02 -0.36
N LYS A 95 -6.59 17.08 -1.27
CA LYS A 95 -5.58 16.58 -2.20
C LYS A 95 -5.16 17.69 -3.16
N SER A 96 -3.86 17.80 -3.39
CA SER A 96 -3.30 18.69 -4.39
C SER A 96 -3.45 18.12 -5.81
N ARG A 97 -2.95 18.83 -6.80
CA ARG A 97 -2.79 18.31 -8.17
C ARG A 97 -1.70 17.25 -8.27
N SER A 98 -0.77 17.25 -7.32
CA SER A 98 0.25 16.23 -7.15
C SER A 98 -0.32 15.04 -6.35
N ASP A 99 0.51 14.28 -5.69
CA ASP A 99 0.20 13.07 -4.94
C ASP A 99 0.05 13.30 -3.42
N ASP A 100 -0.01 14.55 -2.96
CA ASP A 100 -0.07 14.89 -1.55
C ASP A 100 -1.43 15.45 -1.08
N PHE A 101 -1.75 15.22 0.17
CA PHE A 101 -2.79 15.93 0.93
C PHE A 101 -2.13 17.05 1.71
N ARG A 102 -2.67 18.26 1.60
CA ARG A 102 -2.04 19.45 2.19
C ARG A 102 -3.04 20.43 2.77
N LYS A 103 -2.53 21.21 3.72
CA LYS A 103 -3.16 22.42 4.23
C LYS A 103 -2.70 23.62 3.39
N THR A 104 -3.65 24.48 3.05
CA THR A 104 -3.44 25.73 2.29
C THR A 104 -4.31 26.84 2.88
N ASP A 105 -4.13 28.08 2.44
CA ASP A 105 -5.15 29.11 2.68
C ASP A 105 -6.45 28.80 1.88
N SER A 106 -7.51 29.57 2.11
CA SER A 106 -8.81 29.38 1.42
C SER A 106 -8.71 29.59 -0.09
N SER A 107 -7.71 30.31 -0.58
CA SER A 107 -7.44 30.51 -2.01
C SER A 107 -6.60 29.38 -2.64
N GLY A 108 -6.19 28.40 -1.86
CA GLY A 108 -5.35 27.28 -2.31
C GLY A 108 -3.85 27.59 -2.36
N ARG A 109 -3.42 28.73 -1.82
CA ARG A 109 -1.99 29.09 -1.68
C ARG A 109 -1.43 28.55 -0.37
N GLY A 110 -0.12 28.38 -0.34
CA GLY A 110 0.59 27.78 0.78
C GLY A 110 0.89 26.30 0.51
N TYR A 111 1.89 25.79 1.20
CA TYR A 111 2.36 24.43 1.03
C TYR A 111 2.74 23.84 2.39
N GLN A 112 1.80 23.11 2.97
CA GLN A 112 2.03 22.31 4.16
C GLN A 112 1.51 20.89 3.88
N PRO A 113 2.35 20.03 3.32
CA PRO A 113 1.97 18.64 3.04
C PRO A 113 1.84 17.85 4.35
N MET A 114 0.85 16.98 4.41
CA MET A 114 0.55 16.14 5.56
C MET A 114 0.81 14.67 5.27
N VAL A 115 0.50 14.20 4.04
CA VAL A 115 0.78 12.85 3.55
C VAL A 115 0.99 12.87 2.04
N TYR A 116 1.83 11.94 1.55
CA TYR A 116 2.16 11.74 0.15
C TYR A 116 1.68 10.39 -0.38
N GLY A 117 1.79 10.19 -1.70
CA GLY A 117 1.46 8.94 -2.36
C GLY A 117 -0.05 8.73 -2.55
N LEU A 118 -0.84 9.81 -2.59
CA LEU A 118 -2.28 9.75 -2.78
C LEU A 118 -2.66 9.77 -4.26
N LYS A 119 -3.34 8.72 -4.70
CA LYS A 119 -4.02 8.66 -5.98
C LYS A 119 -5.27 9.55 -5.98
N SER A 120 -6.10 9.44 -4.93
CA SER A 120 -7.29 10.25 -4.75
C SER A 120 -7.61 10.49 -3.27
N ALA A 121 -8.29 11.59 -2.98
CA ALA A 121 -8.93 11.84 -1.70
C ALA A 121 -10.32 12.37 -1.96
N ARG A 122 -11.32 11.81 -1.31
CA ARG A 122 -12.72 12.24 -1.36
C ARG A 122 -13.15 12.66 0.03
N ILE A 123 -13.78 13.82 0.11
CA ILE A 123 -14.26 14.38 1.37
C ILE A 123 -15.74 14.68 1.21
N GLN A 124 -16.57 14.08 2.07
CA GLN A 124 -18.01 14.23 2.01
C GLN A 124 -18.55 14.52 3.42
N GLN A 125 -19.56 15.36 3.50
CA GLN A 125 -20.23 15.66 4.77
C GLN A 125 -21.61 15.02 4.79
N GLU A 126 -21.86 14.24 5.81
CA GLU A 126 -23.17 13.66 6.12
C GLU A 126 -23.64 14.12 7.51
N GLY A 127 -24.50 15.12 7.52
CA GLY A 127 -24.97 15.72 8.76
C GLY A 127 -23.86 16.39 9.57
N GLN A 128 -23.50 15.82 10.71
CA GLN A 128 -22.40 16.30 11.58
C GLN A 128 -21.12 15.50 11.42
N VAL A 129 -21.06 14.56 10.48
CA VAL A 129 -19.88 13.73 10.25
C VAL A 129 -19.27 14.08 8.91
N VAL A 130 -17.97 14.29 8.89
CA VAL A 130 -17.18 14.42 7.68
C VAL A 130 -16.43 13.11 7.45
N HIS A 131 -16.65 12.53 6.29
CA HIS A 131 -16.04 11.30 5.82
C HIS A 131 -14.89 11.64 4.91
N PHE A 132 -13.70 11.16 5.25
CA PHE A 132 -12.50 11.26 4.43
C PHE A 132 -12.19 9.87 3.90
N HIS A 133 -12.13 9.72 2.60
CA HIS A 133 -11.75 8.49 1.93
C HIS A 133 -10.48 8.73 1.11
N PHE A 134 -9.42 8.03 1.44
CA PHE A 134 -8.11 8.15 0.82
C PHE A 134 -7.76 6.88 0.05
N GLN A 135 -7.35 7.05 -1.19
CA GLN A 135 -6.80 5.98 -2.01
C GLN A 135 -5.35 6.30 -2.33
N PHE A 136 -4.44 5.42 -1.95
CA PHE A 136 -3.01 5.54 -2.20
C PHE A 136 -2.62 4.93 -3.55
N GLU A 137 -1.46 5.32 -4.08
CA GLU A 137 -0.94 4.82 -5.36
C GLU A 137 -0.63 3.31 -5.33
N ASN A 138 -0.24 2.78 -4.16
CA ASN A 138 -0.03 1.35 -3.93
C ASN A 138 -1.34 0.53 -3.85
N GLY A 139 -2.50 1.16 -4.04
CA GLY A 139 -3.81 0.52 -3.97
C GLY A 139 -4.42 0.42 -2.57
N LEU A 140 -3.73 0.91 -1.53
CA LEU A 140 -4.25 0.94 -0.18
C LEU A 140 -5.38 1.97 -0.07
N GLU A 141 -6.47 1.60 0.57
CA GLU A 141 -7.59 2.49 0.89
C GLU A 141 -7.70 2.67 2.39
N ARG A 142 -7.98 3.90 2.82
CA ARG A 142 -8.14 4.30 4.22
C ARG A 142 -9.30 5.25 4.37
N GLU A 143 -10.00 5.14 5.48
CA GLU A 143 -11.08 6.03 5.86
C GLU A 143 -10.80 6.68 7.20
N PHE A 144 -11.21 7.94 7.32
CA PHE A 144 -11.19 8.70 8.57
C PHE A 144 -12.51 9.43 8.71
N LEU A 145 -13.10 9.36 9.89
CA LEU A 145 -14.38 9.98 10.22
C LEU A 145 -14.17 11.03 11.30
N TYR A 146 -14.63 12.23 11.05
CA TYR A 146 -14.56 13.32 12.02
C TYR A 146 -15.93 13.91 12.29
N ARG A 147 -16.29 14.04 13.56
CA ARG A 147 -17.53 14.71 13.97
C ARG A 147 -17.28 16.19 14.17
N VAL A 148 -17.93 17.01 13.36
CA VAL A 148 -17.91 18.46 13.50
C VAL A 148 -18.92 18.93 14.53
N GLU A 149 -18.49 19.74 15.50
CA GLU A 149 -19.39 20.42 16.38
C GLU A 149 -20.03 21.61 15.65
N LYS A 150 -21.35 21.65 15.57
CA LYS A 150 -22.04 22.87 15.13
C LYS A 150 -21.92 23.90 16.23
N GLU A 151 -21.43 25.08 15.87
CA GLU A 151 -21.55 26.25 16.75
C GLU A 151 -23.00 26.40 17.17
N LYS A 152 -23.26 26.34 18.46
CA LYS A 152 -24.58 26.71 19.00
C LYS A 152 -24.75 28.20 18.75
N SER A 153 -25.65 28.56 17.80
CA SER A 153 -26.17 29.92 17.62
C SER A 153 -26.81 30.43 18.90
#